data_716aec9e59240e3e83c0cfdef2e9c56b
#
_entry.id   716aec9e59240e3e83c0cfdef2e9c56b
#
_cell.length_a   1.000
_cell.length_b   1.000
_cell.length_c   1.000
_cell.angle_alpha   90.00
_cell.angle_beta   90.00
_cell.angle_gamma   90.00
#
_symmetry.space_group_name_H-M   'P 1'
#
loop_
_entity.id
_entity.type
_entity.pdbx_description
1 polymer ?
#
loop_
_entity_poly.entity_id
_entity_poly.type
_entity_poly.pdbx_seq_one_letter_code
_entity_poly.pdbx_strand_id
1 'polypeptide(L)'
;MHPLFTQYFRYFMGEFLKKEYSVKDKIYKFKIEDSSTNKVTNFYKESPFPNYKDSDNKATILEKGDKNTLAAQFKKFIGYKKNVLEVGCGTGQLSIYFSLGTNNEVVGLDPTIESLKLAKNFADKNNISNINFVNADIFDDVLKKKFFDFIWCNGVLHHTKNPYKAFEILIRSLKKNGYVLI
;
A
#
# COMPACT_ATOMS: atom_id res chain seq x y z
N MET A 1 20.52 19.93 -11.40
CA MET A 1 19.47 19.42 -10.48
C MET A 1 19.65 20.09 -9.13
N HIS A 2 18.67 20.87 -8.65
CA HIS A 2 18.85 21.74 -7.48
C HIS A 2 18.96 20.88 -6.19
N PRO A 3 19.93 21.16 -5.28
CA PRO A 3 20.16 20.35 -4.06
C PRO A 3 18.94 20.18 -3.15
N LEU A 4 18.02 21.14 -3.15
CA LEU A 4 16.76 21.10 -2.40
C LEU A 4 15.80 20.00 -2.91
N PHE A 5 15.81 19.69 -4.22
CA PHE A 5 14.97 18.61 -4.77
C PHE A 5 15.44 17.23 -4.32
N THR A 6 16.76 17.06 -4.19
CA THR A 6 17.35 15.79 -3.72
C THR A 6 17.08 15.56 -2.22
N GLN A 7 16.98 16.65 -1.44
CA GLN A 7 16.71 16.58 -0.01
C GLN A 7 15.24 16.24 0.28
N TYR A 8 14.28 16.79 -0.47
CA TYR A 8 12.86 16.44 -0.35
C TYR A 8 12.58 14.99 -0.79
N PHE A 9 13.25 14.50 -1.83
CA PHE A 9 13.11 13.12 -2.31
C PHE A 9 13.70 12.08 -1.33
N ARG A 10 14.73 12.47 -0.56
CA ARG A 10 15.32 11.63 0.50
C ARG A 10 14.46 11.53 1.75
N TYR A 11 13.64 12.52 2.04
CA TYR A 11 12.89 12.63 3.28
C TYR A 11 11.73 11.63 3.39
N PHE A 12 11.18 11.14 2.27
CA PHE A 12 10.04 10.21 2.26
C PHE A 12 10.43 8.73 2.14
N MET A 13 11.69 8.42 1.80
CA MET A 13 12.14 7.05 1.65
C MET A 13 12.25 6.34 3.00
N GLY A 14 11.19 5.57 3.34
CA GLY A 14 11.18 4.68 4.50
C GLY A 14 10.80 5.33 5.84
N GLU A 15 10.39 6.60 5.87
CA GLU A 15 9.97 7.26 7.13
C GLU A 15 8.78 6.58 7.82
N PHE A 16 7.95 5.87 7.07
CA PHE A 16 6.82 5.09 7.57
C PHE A 16 7.23 3.71 8.15
N LEU A 17 8.50 3.32 8.04
CA LEU A 17 9.04 2.06 8.53
C LEU A 17 9.81 2.24 9.84
N LYS A 18 9.70 1.28 10.75
CA LYS A 18 10.41 1.26 12.04
C LYS A 18 11.45 0.16 12.17
N LYS A 19 11.52 -0.78 11.24
CA LYS A 19 12.47 -1.89 11.22
C LYS A 19 13.44 -1.74 10.06
N GLU A 20 14.60 -2.37 10.18
CA GLU A 20 15.54 -2.50 9.07
C GLU A 20 14.89 -3.22 7.89
N TYR A 21 15.15 -2.74 6.70
CA TYR A 21 14.59 -3.24 5.46
C TYR A 21 15.66 -3.32 4.38
N SER A 22 15.45 -4.20 3.42
CA SER A 22 16.15 -4.15 2.13
C SER A 22 15.28 -3.50 1.07
N VAL A 23 15.91 -2.91 0.06
CA VAL A 23 15.20 -2.39 -1.11
C VAL A 23 15.64 -3.18 -2.32
N LYS A 24 14.72 -3.87 -2.96
CA LYS A 24 14.95 -4.57 -4.22
C LYS A 24 13.84 -4.20 -5.20
N ASP A 25 14.21 -3.83 -6.43
CA ASP A 25 13.27 -3.40 -7.47
C ASP A 25 12.39 -2.21 -6.99
N LYS A 26 12.96 -1.31 -6.16
CA LYS A 26 12.28 -0.18 -5.52
C LYS A 26 11.10 -0.57 -4.61
N ILE A 27 11.09 -1.79 -4.11
CA ILE A 27 10.13 -2.32 -3.14
C ILE A 27 10.86 -2.54 -1.82
N TYR A 28 10.29 -2.07 -0.70
CA TYR A 28 10.80 -2.34 0.64
C TYR A 28 10.47 -3.77 1.03
N LYS A 29 11.48 -4.55 1.37
CA LYS A 29 11.34 -5.98 1.67
C LYS A 29 11.73 -6.31 3.10
N PHE A 30 10.87 -7.12 3.71
CA PHE A 30 11.10 -7.75 4.99
C PHE A 30 11.11 -9.27 4.84
N LYS A 31 11.73 -9.97 5.79
CA LYS A 31 11.68 -11.42 5.84
C LYS A 31 10.33 -11.84 6.40
N ILE A 32 9.53 -12.54 5.60
CA ILE A 32 8.23 -13.09 6.00
C ILE A 32 8.48 -14.47 6.59
N GLU A 33 8.13 -14.65 7.87
CA GLU A 33 8.37 -15.92 8.60
C GLU A 33 7.11 -16.77 8.79
N ASP A 34 5.92 -16.21 8.53
CA ASP A 34 4.65 -16.88 8.79
C ASP A 34 4.26 -17.90 7.70
N SER A 35 4.05 -19.16 8.11
CA SER A 35 3.66 -20.25 7.21
C SER A 35 2.20 -20.16 6.72
N SER A 36 1.30 -19.50 7.45
CA SER A 36 -0.09 -19.32 7.03
C SER A 36 -0.21 -18.31 5.89
N THR A 37 0.59 -17.25 5.94
CA THR A 37 0.72 -16.27 4.87
C THR A 37 1.24 -16.91 3.57
N ASN A 38 2.09 -17.92 3.66
CA ASN A 38 2.62 -18.63 2.48
C ASN A 38 1.53 -19.33 1.63
N LYS A 39 0.43 -19.81 2.23
CA LYS A 39 -0.68 -20.41 1.47
C LYS A 39 -1.42 -19.37 0.63
N VAL A 40 -1.75 -18.25 1.24
CA VAL A 40 -2.41 -17.12 0.57
C VAL A 40 -1.51 -16.55 -0.52
N THR A 41 -0.24 -16.36 -0.21
CA THR A 41 0.77 -15.85 -1.15
C THR A 41 0.94 -16.76 -2.36
N ASN A 42 0.97 -18.10 -2.16
CA ASN A 42 1.10 -19.04 -3.27
C ASN A 42 -0.09 -18.99 -4.23
N PHE A 43 -1.30 -18.84 -3.72
CA PHE A 43 -2.48 -18.66 -4.55
C PHE A 43 -2.38 -17.40 -5.43
N TYR A 44 -2.00 -16.26 -4.85
CA TYR A 44 -1.89 -14.99 -5.59
C TYR A 44 -0.62 -14.87 -6.45
N LYS A 45 0.39 -15.73 -6.26
CA LYS A 45 1.52 -15.83 -7.20
C LYS A 45 1.09 -16.31 -8.58
N GLU A 46 0.19 -17.29 -8.62
CA GLU A 46 -0.31 -17.86 -9.87
C GLU A 46 -1.40 -17.01 -10.52
N SER A 47 -2.16 -16.27 -9.70
CA SER A 47 -3.29 -15.44 -10.14
C SER A 47 -3.29 -14.07 -9.44
N PRO A 48 -2.39 -13.16 -9.84
CA PRO A 48 -2.36 -11.81 -9.28
C PRO A 48 -3.69 -11.10 -9.48
N PHE A 49 -4.22 -10.48 -8.42
CA PHE A 49 -5.52 -9.81 -8.47
C PHE A 49 -5.48 -8.43 -7.80
N PRO A 50 -6.18 -7.44 -8.39
CA PRO A 50 -6.72 -7.41 -9.76
C PRO A 50 -5.60 -7.34 -10.80
N ASN A 51 -5.76 -7.95 -11.97
CA ASN A 51 -4.71 -7.93 -12.99
C ASN A 51 -4.77 -6.66 -13.84
N TYR A 52 -3.61 -6.21 -14.34
CA TYR A 52 -3.53 -5.11 -15.29
C TYR A 52 -3.76 -5.61 -16.72
N LYS A 53 -4.41 -4.78 -17.53
CA LYS A 53 -4.47 -4.93 -18.97
C LYS A 53 -3.39 -4.06 -19.63
N ASP A 54 -2.96 -4.39 -20.83
CA ASP A 54 -1.98 -3.59 -21.57
C ASP A 54 -2.47 -2.15 -21.84
N SER A 55 -3.79 -1.97 -21.95
CA SER A 55 -4.44 -0.68 -22.13
C SER A 55 -4.56 0.16 -20.85
N ASP A 56 -4.25 -0.41 -19.68
CA ASP A 56 -4.41 0.30 -18.42
C ASP A 56 -3.39 1.46 -18.28
N ASN A 57 -3.91 2.59 -17.84
CA ASN A 57 -3.18 3.83 -17.60
C ASN A 57 -3.82 4.59 -16.41
N LYS A 58 -3.33 5.79 -16.08
CA LYS A 58 -3.88 6.59 -14.98
C LYS A 58 -5.38 6.83 -15.09
N ALA A 59 -5.87 7.12 -16.30
CA ALA A 59 -7.29 7.41 -16.52
C ALA A 59 -8.16 6.17 -16.27
N THR A 60 -7.73 5.00 -16.76
CA THR A 60 -8.44 3.75 -16.50
C THR A 60 -8.47 3.35 -15.04
N ILE A 61 -7.39 3.61 -14.28
CA ILE A 61 -7.37 3.37 -12.82
C ILE A 61 -8.32 4.32 -12.10
N LEU A 62 -8.37 5.59 -12.49
CA LEU A 62 -9.36 6.54 -11.93
C LEU A 62 -10.77 6.07 -12.22
N GLU A 63 -11.09 5.71 -13.46
CA GLU A 63 -12.42 5.22 -13.85
C GLU A 63 -12.83 3.96 -13.07
N LYS A 64 -11.92 2.99 -12.95
CA LYS A 64 -12.16 1.76 -12.16
C LYS A 64 -12.43 2.07 -10.69
N GLY A 65 -11.62 2.96 -10.09
CA GLY A 65 -11.76 3.38 -8.71
C GLY A 65 -13.07 4.15 -8.46
N ASP A 66 -13.45 5.04 -9.38
CA ASP A 66 -14.68 5.83 -9.28
C ASP A 66 -15.95 4.96 -9.42
N LYS A 67 -15.87 3.85 -10.19
CA LYS A 67 -16.96 2.85 -10.27
C LYS A 67 -17.11 2.04 -8.97
N ASN A 68 -16.07 1.94 -8.15
CA ASN A 68 -16.17 1.35 -6.81
C ASN A 68 -16.67 2.42 -5.82
N THR A 69 -17.97 2.41 -5.54
CA THR A 69 -18.63 3.42 -4.70
C THR A 69 -17.95 3.61 -3.34
N LEU A 70 -17.54 2.52 -2.68
CA LEU A 70 -16.89 2.59 -1.38
C LEU A 70 -15.52 3.25 -1.48
N ALA A 71 -14.71 2.86 -2.48
CA ALA A 71 -13.40 3.44 -2.71
C ALA A 71 -13.49 4.93 -3.09
N ALA A 72 -14.47 5.30 -3.93
CA ALA A 72 -14.70 6.67 -4.33
C ALA A 72 -15.10 7.56 -3.13
N GLN A 73 -16.02 7.08 -2.29
CA GLN A 73 -16.39 7.79 -1.06
C GLN A 73 -15.21 7.91 -0.08
N PHE A 74 -14.43 6.84 0.09
CA PHE A 74 -13.26 6.86 0.95
C PHE A 74 -12.19 7.82 0.43
N LYS A 75 -11.90 7.83 -0.87
CA LYS A 75 -10.97 8.79 -1.49
C LYS A 75 -11.41 10.23 -1.28
N LYS A 76 -12.70 10.52 -1.44
CA LYS A 76 -13.28 11.84 -1.17
C LYS A 76 -13.12 12.23 0.31
N PHE A 77 -13.32 11.27 1.23
CA PHE A 77 -13.16 11.49 2.66
C PHE A 77 -11.70 11.71 3.07
N ILE A 78 -10.74 10.99 2.46
CA ILE A 78 -9.31 11.20 2.68
C ILE A 78 -8.91 12.64 2.32
N GLY A 79 -9.39 13.17 1.19
CA GLY A 79 -8.99 14.47 0.69
C GLY A 79 -7.54 14.49 0.18
N TYR A 80 -6.77 15.49 0.60
CA TYR A 80 -5.45 15.81 0.04
C TYR A 80 -4.36 15.83 1.09
N LYS A 81 -3.11 15.56 0.66
CA LYS A 81 -1.88 15.68 1.48
C LYS A 81 -1.92 14.85 2.76
N LYS A 82 -2.38 13.61 2.66
CA LYS A 82 -2.49 12.65 3.76
C LYS A 82 -1.54 11.48 3.57
N ASN A 83 -1.15 10.88 4.68
CA ASN A 83 -0.46 9.59 4.69
C ASN A 83 -1.51 8.48 4.74
N VAL A 84 -1.57 7.67 3.69
CA VAL A 84 -2.57 6.61 3.49
C VAL A 84 -1.89 5.27 3.42
N LEU A 85 -2.41 4.28 4.13
CA LEU A 85 -1.99 2.89 4.05
C LEU A 85 -3.10 2.05 3.42
N GLU A 86 -2.76 1.26 2.42
CA GLU A 86 -3.59 0.13 1.98
C GLU A 86 -2.92 -1.18 2.41
N VAL A 87 -3.64 -2.01 3.14
CA VAL A 87 -3.20 -3.33 3.59
C VAL A 87 -3.83 -4.40 2.71
N GLY A 88 -3.02 -5.37 2.27
CA GLY A 88 -3.43 -6.35 1.28
C GLY A 88 -3.64 -5.72 -0.10
N CYS A 89 -2.74 -4.84 -0.51
CA CYS A 89 -2.90 -4.04 -1.71
C CYS A 89 -2.81 -4.84 -3.02
N GLY A 90 -2.36 -6.09 -2.99
CA GLY A 90 -2.20 -6.93 -4.17
C GLY A 90 -1.39 -6.24 -5.25
N THR A 91 -1.96 -6.09 -6.45
CA THR A 91 -1.32 -5.38 -7.56
C THR A 91 -1.39 -3.85 -7.45
N GLY A 92 -1.86 -3.30 -6.33
CA GLY A 92 -1.79 -1.89 -5.99
C GLY A 92 -2.72 -0.96 -6.77
N GLN A 93 -3.73 -1.48 -7.51
CA GLN A 93 -4.60 -0.61 -8.30
C GLN A 93 -5.34 0.41 -7.43
N LEU A 94 -5.78 0.01 -6.23
CA LEU A 94 -6.48 0.90 -5.31
C LEU A 94 -5.53 1.87 -4.59
N SER A 95 -4.32 1.41 -4.21
CA SER A 95 -3.27 2.30 -3.71
C SER A 95 -2.96 3.41 -4.72
N ILE A 96 -2.81 3.03 -6.00
CA ILE A 96 -2.59 3.98 -7.09
C ILE A 96 -3.77 4.94 -7.23
N TYR A 97 -4.99 4.43 -7.18
CA TYR A 97 -6.19 5.26 -7.22
C TYR A 97 -6.22 6.33 -6.12
N PHE A 98 -5.84 5.99 -4.89
CA PHE A 98 -5.77 6.93 -3.77
C PHE A 98 -4.64 7.96 -3.91
N SER A 99 -3.58 7.65 -4.65
CA SER A 99 -2.47 8.56 -4.89
C SER A 99 -2.74 9.59 -5.99
N LEU A 100 -3.56 9.21 -7.00
CA LEU A 100 -3.80 10.02 -8.18
C LEU A 100 -4.63 11.27 -7.88
N GLY A 101 -4.10 12.45 -8.25
CA GLY A 101 -4.79 13.73 -8.17
C GLY A 101 -4.97 14.30 -6.76
N THR A 102 -4.31 13.74 -5.75
CA THR A 102 -4.54 14.11 -4.35
C THR A 102 -3.32 14.65 -3.61
N ASN A 103 -2.11 14.44 -4.11
CA ASN A 103 -0.86 14.63 -3.38
C ASN A 103 -0.84 13.88 -2.03
N ASN A 104 -1.58 12.79 -1.92
CA ASN A 104 -1.49 11.86 -0.80
C ASN A 104 -0.23 11.01 -0.96
N GLU A 105 0.45 10.76 0.15
CA GLU A 105 1.54 9.79 0.20
C GLU A 105 0.95 8.44 0.56
N VAL A 106 0.99 7.51 -0.39
CA VAL A 106 0.33 6.21 -0.25
C VAL A 106 1.35 5.11 -0.05
N VAL A 107 1.08 4.22 0.89
CA VAL A 107 1.84 2.99 1.12
C VAL A 107 0.92 1.80 0.86
N GLY A 108 1.31 0.94 -0.09
CA GLY A 108 0.69 -0.37 -0.30
C GLY A 108 1.50 -1.46 0.38
N LEU A 109 0.90 -2.20 1.29
CA LEU A 109 1.52 -3.34 1.99
C LEU A 109 0.88 -4.63 1.55
N ASP A 110 1.70 -5.59 1.10
CA ASP A 110 1.26 -6.93 0.69
C ASP A 110 2.36 -7.97 0.88
N PRO A 111 2.05 -9.19 1.31
CA PRO A 111 3.04 -10.25 1.44
C PRO A 111 3.46 -10.86 0.08
N THR A 112 2.73 -10.60 -1.02
CA THR A 112 2.97 -11.20 -2.34
C THR A 112 3.86 -10.31 -3.19
N ILE A 113 5.15 -10.65 -3.25
CA ILE A 113 6.14 -9.84 -3.99
C ILE A 113 5.84 -9.74 -5.49
N GLU A 114 5.29 -10.78 -6.10
CA GLU A 114 4.92 -10.83 -7.51
C GLU A 114 3.86 -9.79 -7.83
N SER A 115 2.84 -9.66 -6.99
CA SER A 115 1.80 -8.63 -7.10
C SER A 115 2.38 -7.22 -6.96
N LEU A 116 3.26 -7.02 -5.98
CA LEU A 116 3.90 -5.72 -5.76
C LEU A 116 4.83 -5.30 -6.92
N LYS A 117 5.46 -6.25 -7.61
CA LYS A 117 6.23 -5.96 -8.82
C LYS A 117 5.34 -5.41 -9.93
N LEU A 118 4.15 -5.97 -10.12
CA LEU A 118 3.18 -5.45 -11.08
C LEU A 118 2.73 -4.03 -10.71
N ALA A 119 2.41 -3.81 -9.43
CA ALA A 119 2.06 -2.50 -8.90
C ALA A 119 3.17 -1.46 -9.16
N LYS A 120 4.41 -1.83 -8.84
CA LYS A 120 5.55 -0.94 -8.99
C LYS A 120 5.87 -0.64 -10.45
N ASN A 121 5.83 -1.66 -11.32
CA ASN A 121 6.04 -1.48 -12.74
C ASN A 121 4.98 -0.53 -13.35
N PHE A 122 3.71 -0.67 -12.95
CA PHE A 122 2.67 0.23 -13.39
C PHE A 122 2.91 1.67 -12.90
N ALA A 123 3.26 1.84 -11.63
CA ALA A 123 3.55 3.17 -11.07
C ALA A 123 4.73 3.85 -11.79
N ASP A 124 5.81 3.11 -12.05
CA ASP A 124 6.99 3.63 -12.76
C ASP A 124 6.65 3.99 -14.21
N LYS A 125 5.97 3.11 -14.97
CA LYS A 125 5.54 3.35 -16.36
C LYS A 125 4.67 4.60 -16.49
N ASN A 126 3.88 4.88 -15.46
CA ASN A 126 2.96 6.02 -15.45
C ASN A 126 3.49 7.25 -14.69
N ASN A 127 4.76 7.28 -14.27
CA ASN A 127 5.37 8.38 -13.52
C ASN A 127 4.54 8.77 -12.27
N ILE A 128 4.18 7.77 -11.45
CA ILE A 128 3.50 7.96 -10.18
C ILE A 128 4.54 7.83 -9.07
N SER A 129 4.88 8.94 -8.41
CA SER A 129 6.00 9.02 -7.45
C SER A 129 5.58 9.07 -5.98
N ASN A 130 4.31 9.39 -5.70
CA ASN A 130 3.76 9.52 -4.36
C ASN A 130 3.16 8.21 -3.83
N ILE A 131 3.78 7.08 -4.20
CA ILE A 131 3.40 5.75 -3.75
C ILE A 131 4.63 4.91 -3.46
N ASN A 132 4.56 4.15 -2.36
CA ASN A 132 5.56 3.18 -1.95
C ASN A 132 4.93 1.81 -1.74
N PHE A 133 5.67 0.74 -2.04
CA PHE A 133 5.22 -0.64 -1.84
C PHE A 133 6.11 -1.36 -0.84
N VAL A 134 5.47 -2.10 0.07
CA VAL A 134 6.11 -2.84 1.16
C VAL A 134 5.75 -4.30 1.08
N ASN A 135 6.74 -5.15 0.90
CA ASN A 135 6.59 -6.60 0.96
C ASN A 135 6.79 -7.07 2.40
N ALA A 136 5.71 -7.22 3.12
CA ALA A 136 5.69 -7.66 4.51
C ALA A 136 4.33 -8.27 4.86
N ASP A 137 4.31 -9.12 5.88
CA ASP A 137 3.10 -9.54 6.57
C ASP A 137 2.68 -8.48 7.61
N ILE A 138 1.39 -8.40 7.91
CA ILE A 138 0.88 -7.53 8.98
C ILE A 138 1.58 -7.84 10.31
N PHE A 139 1.79 -9.13 10.60
CA PHE A 139 2.41 -9.58 11.85
C PHE A 139 3.89 -9.24 11.98
N ASP A 140 4.55 -8.88 10.90
CA ASP A 140 5.95 -8.39 10.94
C ASP A 140 6.05 -7.06 11.69
N ASP A 141 4.92 -6.35 11.85
CA ASP A 141 4.81 -5.09 12.60
C ASP A 141 5.92 -4.08 12.21
N VAL A 142 6.04 -3.86 10.89
CA VAL A 142 7.13 -3.06 10.30
C VAL A 142 6.83 -1.56 10.26
N LEU A 143 5.57 -1.18 10.42
CA LEU A 143 5.10 0.19 10.25
C LEU A 143 5.34 1.04 11.50
N LYS A 144 5.70 2.30 11.30
CA LYS A 144 5.80 3.28 12.40
C LYS A 144 4.46 3.51 13.09
N LYS A 145 4.52 3.69 14.39
CA LYS A 145 3.36 4.08 15.19
C LYS A 145 2.94 5.51 14.85
N LYS A 146 1.64 5.77 14.85
CA LYS A 146 1.02 7.10 14.69
C LYS A 146 1.50 7.85 13.44
N PHE A 147 1.63 7.16 12.32
CA PHE A 147 2.12 7.72 11.07
C PHE A 147 1.03 7.98 10.05
N PHE A 148 0.06 7.07 9.90
CA PHE A 148 -0.97 7.16 8.88
C PHE A 148 -2.20 7.97 9.36
N ASP A 149 -2.71 8.80 8.47
CA ASP A 149 -3.98 9.52 8.67
C ASP A 149 -5.16 8.59 8.38
N PHE A 150 -5.01 7.72 7.38
CA PHE A 150 -6.03 6.77 6.91
C PHE A 150 -5.43 5.41 6.64
N ILE A 151 -6.21 4.37 6.97
CA ILE A 151 -5.89 2.97 6.66
C ILE A 151 -7.08 2.35 5.94
N TRP A 152 -6.82 1.75 4.79
CA TRP A 152 -7.74 0.87 4.09
C TRP A 152 -7.28 -0.57 4.27
N CYS A 153 -8.13 -1.42 4.86
CA CYS A 153 -7.85 -2.84 5.11
C CYS A 153 -9.10 -3.68 4.84
N ASN A 154 -9.72 -3.48 3.70
CA ASN A 154 -10.97 -4.16 3.36
C ASN A 154 -10.71 -5.55 2.77
N GLY A 155 -11.40 -6.57 3.29
CA GLY A 155 -11.30 -7.93 2.77
C GLY A 155 -10.02 -8.68 3.15
N VAL A 156 -9.27 -8.24 4.18
CA VAL A 156 -7.94 -8.78 4.53
C VAL A 156 -7.90 -9.48 5.88
N LEU A 157 -8.42 -8.86 6.92
CA LEU A 157 -8.22 -9.32 8.31
C LEU A 157 -8.75 -10.75 8.53
N HIS A 158 -9.87 -11.10 7.93
CA HIS A 158 -10.50 -12.41 8.08
C HIS A 158 -9.69 -13.56 7.43
N HIS A 159 -8.72 -13.23 6.57
CA HIS A 159 -7.78 -14.20 6.01
C HIS A 159 -6.53 -14.39 6.88
N THR A 160 -6.37 -13.59 7.93
CA THR A 160 -5.21 -13.70 8.82
C THR A 160 -5.44 -14.76 9.91
N LYS A 161 -4.36 -15.30 10.43
CA LYS A 161 -4.43 -16.29 11.54
C LYS A 161 -5.03 -15.74 12.82
N ASN A 162 -4.99 -14.43 13.03
CA ASN A 162 -5.55 -13.76 14.20
C ASN A 162 -6.00 -12.33 13.82
N PRO A 163 -7.28 -12.15 13.39
CA PRO A 163 -7.80 -10.86 12.95
C PRO A 163 -7.71 -9.76 14.02
N TYR A 164 -7.94 -10.09 15.29
CA TYR A 164 -7.85 -9.13 16.40
C TYR A 164 -6.43 -8.60 16.58
N LYS A 165 -5.45 -9.51 16.56
CA LYS A 165 -4.04 -9.15 16.67
C LYS A 165 -3.58 -8.32 15.49
N ALA A 166 -3.98 -8.70 14.29
CA ALA A 166 -3.69 -7.93 13.08
C ALA A 166 -4.28 -6.52 13.17
N PHE A 167 -5.53 -6.39 13.61
CA PHE A 167 -6.17 -5.10 13.85
C PHE A 167 -5.41 -4.25 14.87
N GLU A 168 -5.02 -4.82 16.02
CA GLU A 168 -4.22 -4.13 17.04
C GLU A 168 -2.90 -3.58 16.47
N ILE A 169 -2.24 -4.33 15.60
CA ILE A 169 -1.00 -3.89 14.95
C ILE A 169 -1.27 -2.70 14.04
N LEU A 170 -2.33 -2.76 13.24
CA LEU A 170 -2.69 -1.69 12.32
C LEU A 170 -3.05 -0.38 13.03
N ILE A 171 -3.91 -0.44 14.05
CA ILE A 171 -4.33 0.79 14.76
C ILE A 171 -3.18 1.47 15.49
N ARG A 172 -2.10 0.74 15.84
CA ARG A 172 -0.91 1.37 16.41
C ARG A 172 -0.20 2.29 15.41
N SER A 173 -0.30 2.00 14.12
CA SER A 173 0.28 2.84 13.07
C SER A 173 -0.58 4.05 12.70
N LEU A 174 -1.84 4.07 13.15
CA LEU A 174 -2.78 5.16 12.90
C LEU A 174 -2.48 6.36 13.82
N LYS A 175 -2.57 7.56 13.29
CA LYS A 175 -2.50 8.81 14.07
C LYS A 175 -3.69 8.94 15.02
N LYS A 176 -3.54 9.79 16.04
CA LYS A 176 -4.69 10.25 16.83
C LYS A 176 -5.67 10.95 15.88
N ASN A 177 -6.94 10.59 15.96
CA ASN A 177 -8.00 11.05 15.06
C ASN A 177 -7.85 10.58 13.60
N GLY A 178 -7.04 9.57 13.34
CA GLY A 178 -7.02 8.88 12.05
C GLY A 178 -8.20 7.90 11.91
N TYR A 179 -8.42 7.43 10.70
CA TYR A 179 -9.55 6.55 10.36
C TYR A 179 -9.06 5.25 9.73
N VAL A 180 -9.72 4.16 10.08
CA VAL A 180 -9.51 2.85 9.45
C VAL A 180 -10.82 2.34 8.88
N LEU A 181 -10.77 1.82 7.66
CA LEU A 181 -11.85 1.06 7.02
C LEU A 181 -11.41 -0.40 6.97
N ILE A 182 -12.25 -1.31 7.48
CA ILE A 182 -12.02 -2.76 7.51
C ILE A 182 -13.22 -3.50 6.94
#